data_7015ea9c6466b110cb35c449ed950b1e
#
_entry.id   7015ea9c6466b110cb35c449ed950b1e
#
_cell.length_a   1.000
_cell.length_b   1.000
_cell.length_c   1.000
_cell.angle_alpha   90.00
_cell.angle_beta   90.00
_cell.angle_gamma   90.00
#
_symmetry.space_group_name_H-M   'P 1'
#
loop_
_entity.id
_entity.type
_entity.pdbx_description
1 polymer ?
#
loop_
_entity_poly.entity_id
_entity_poly.type
_entity_poly.pdbx_seq_one_letter_code
_entity_poly.pdbx_strand_id
1 'polypeptide(L)'
;MLPENRLGPSFPPVNLVLDRIEEIRSHLDNRSGGRTRLLPVTKALSVEAVSSVLAAGINEVGENYAQELLEKNSQLPQGRVGWHMIGGLQRNKVRHLAGVVNLWQTVDRSSLLDEVAKRDPGARILVQVDPLDGPGKAGCPPSEVEALVARGVDLGLEVAGLMTVGAAGDQEGTRHAFKVLAGLADSLGLPERSMGMTDDMDLAVDMGSTLVRVGRAIFGERQPR
;
A
#
# COMPACT_ATOMS: atom_id res chain seq x y z
N MET A 1 28.58 -31.65 -13.47
CA MET A 1 27.90 -31.54 -12.17
C MET A 1 27.53 -30.08 -11.99
N LEU A 2 26.31 -29.72 -12.33
CA LEU A 2 25.81 -28.35 -12.14
C LEU A 2 25.46 -28.20 -10.66
N PRO A 3 25.72 -27.02 -10.01
CA PRO A 3 25.40 -26.85 -8.61
C PRO A 3 23.88 -26.88 -8.41
N GLU A 4 23.46 -27.70 -7.46
CA GLU A 4 22.07 -27.78 -7.01
C GLU A 4 21.55 -26.40 -6.65
N ASN A 5 20.49 -26.04 -7.34
CA ASN A 5 19.69 -24.85 -7.20
C ASN A 5 19.26 -24.70 -5.73
N ARG A 6 19.82 -23.74 -5.00
CA ARG A 6 19.28 -23.30 -3.71
C ARG A 6 17.97 -22.57 -3.99
N LEU A 7 16.92 -23.36 -4.17
CA LEU A 7 15.55 -22.85 -4.19
C LEU A 7 15.29 -22.23 -2.81
N GLY A 8 15.21 -20.92 -2.77
CA GLY A 8 14.56 -20.20 -1.68
C GLY A 8 13.14 -20.73 -1.48
N PRO A 9 12.42 -20.30 -0.43
CA PRO A 9 11.08 -20.80 -0.14
C PRO A 9 10.24 -20.75 -1.42
N SER A 10 9.65 -21.88 -1.79
CA SER A 10 9.00 -22.06 -3.08
C SER A 10 7.86 -21.06 -3.23
N PHE A 11 8.05 -20.10 -4.15
CA PHE A 11 6.98 -19.23 -4.61
C PHE A 11 5.81 -20.14 -5.07
N PRO A 12 4.56 -19.84 -4.68
CA PRO A 12 3.43 -20.67 -5.05
C PRO A 12 3.30 -20.75 -6.58
N PRO A 13 2.80 -21.86 -7.13
CA PRO A 13 2.54 -21.97 -8.56
C PRO A 13 1.73 -20.78 -9.08
N VAL A 14 2.06 -20.26 -10.26
CA VAL A 14 1.41 -19.09 -10.84
C VAL A 14 -0.12 -19.24 -10.88
N ASN A 15 -0.62 -20.41 -11.30
CA ASN A 15 -2.06 -20.67 -11.34
C ASN A 15 -2.73 -20.47 -9.97
N LEU A 16 -2.09 -20.95 -8.89
CA LEU A 16 -2.61 -20.76 -7.53
C LEU A 16 -2.65 -19.28 -7.11
N VAL A 17 -1.67 -18.48 -7.58
CA VAL A 17 -1.68 -17.02 -7.36
C VAL A 17 -2.84 -16.37 -8.10
N LEU A 18 -3.07 -16.76 -9.36
CA LEU A 18 -4.18 -16.25 -10.17
C LEU A 18 -5.53 -16.58 -9.53
N ASP A 19 -5.74 -17.85 -9.12
CA ASP A 19 -6.97 -18.29 -8.47
C ASP A 19 -7.24 -17.52 -7.20
N ARG A 20 -6.25 -17.32 -6.34
CA ARG A 20 -6.39 -16.54 -5.09
C ARG A 20 -6.70 -15.07 -5.34
N ILE A 21 -6.08 -14.46 -6.34
CA ILE A 21 -6.37 -13.07 -6.72
C ILE A 21 -7.81 -12.95 -7.18
N GLU A 22 -8.29 -13.86 -8.02
CA GLU A 22 -9.67 -13.84 -8.52
C GLU A 22 -10.69 -14.06 -7.40
N GLU A 23 -10.42 -15.00 -6.50
CA GLU A 23 -11.27 -15.26 -5.32
C GLU A 23 -11.37 -14.01 -4.44
N ILE A 24 -10.24 -13.35 -4.13
CA ILE A 24 -10.24 -12.14 -3.31
C ILE A 24 -10.97 -10.99 -4.04
N ARG A 25 -10.75 -10.79 -5.34
CA ARG A 25 -11.45 -9.76 -6.11
C ARG A 25 -12.96 -9.98 -6.10
N SER A 26 -13.39 -11.19 -6.40
CA SER A 26 -14.82 -11.56 -6.38
C SER A 26 -15.44 -11.33 -4.99
N HIS A 27 -14.71 -11.69 -3.93
CA HIS A 27 -15.14 -11.42 -2.55
C HIS A 27 -15.30 -9.92 -2.27
N LEU A 28 -14.30 -9.11 -2.64
CA LEU A 28 -14.34 -7.65 -2.48
C LEU A 28 -15.47 -7.01 -3.29
N ASP A 29 -15.63 -7.42 -4.54
CA ASP A 29 -16.69 -6.88 -5.42
C ASP A 29 -18.08 -7.19 -4.86
N ASN A 30 -18.30 -8.41 -4.40
CA ASN A 30 -19.57 -8.81 -3.78
C ASN A 30 -19.88 -8.02 -2.51
N ARG A 31 -18.87 -7.78 -1.67
CA ARG A 31 -19.06 -7.10 -0.38
C ARG A 31 -19.12 -5.58 -0.51
N SER A 32 -18.34 -4.99 -1.40
CA SER A 32 -18.25 -3.53 -1.57
C SER A 32 -19.16 -2.98 -2.68
N GLY A 33 -19.74 -3.83 -3.53
CA GLY A 33 -20.41 -3.41 -4.76
C GLY A 33 -19.43 -2.78 -5.76
N GLY A 34 -18.21 -3.33 -5.85
CA GLY A 34 -17.17 -2.88 -6.78
C GLY A 34 -16.42 -1.59 -6.35
N ARG A 35 -16.65 -1.11 -5.12
CA ARG A 35 -16.01 0.14 -4.64
C ARG A 35 -14.60 -0.04 -4.08
N THR A 36 -14.24 -1.27 -3.70
CA THR A 36 -12.94 -1.57 -3.07
C THR A 36 -12.03 -2.30 -4.04
N ARG A 37 -10.86 -1.74 -4.31
CA ARG A 37 -9.83 -2.34 -5.17
C ARG A 37 -8.86 -3.18 -4.33
N LEU A 38 -8.32 -4.22 -4.95
CA LEU A 38 -7.23 -5.04 -4.42
C LEU A 38 -5.88 -4.48 -4.85
N LEU A 39 -4.99 -4.21 -3.88
CA LEU A 39 -3.58 -3.95 -4.09
C LEU A 39 -2.76 -5.17 -3.62
N PRO A 40 -2.24 -6.01 -4.52
CA PRO A 40 -1.31 -7.06 -4.16
C PRO A 40 0.00 -6.49 -3.60
N VAL A 41 0.50 -7.07 -2.50
CA VAL A 41 1.72 -6.62 -1.81
C VAL A 41 2.83 -7.63 -2.01
N THR A 42 3.85 -7.25 -2.78
CA THR A 42 4.94 -8.13 -3.22
C THR A 42 6.24 -7.98 -2.43
N LYS A 43 6.21 -7.28 -1.28
CA LYS A 43 7.39 -7.11 -0.41
C LYS A 43 8.03 -8.45 -0.03
N ALA A 44 9.35 -8.50 -0.01
CA ALA A 44 10.17 -9.68 0.31
C ALA A 44 9.92 -10.88 -0.62
N LEU A 45 9.35 -10.66 -1.79
CA LEU A 45 9.20 -11.65 -2.86
C LEU A 45 10.05 -11.20 -4.07
N SER A 46 10.27 -12.12 -4.99
CA SER A 46 11.02 -11.84 -6.22
C SER A 46 10.12 -11.16 -7.28
N VAL A 47 10.69 -10.79 -8.41
CA VAL A 47 9.98 -10.14 -9.53
C VAL A 47 8.91 -11.04 -10.15
N GLU A 48 9.02 -12.37 -10.02
CA GLU A 48 8.02 -13.33 -10.47
C GLU A 48 6.66 -13.13 -9.79
N ALA A 49 6.66 -12.65 -8.53
CA ALA A 49 5.42 -12.29 -7.85
C ALA A 49 4.71 -11.13 -8.56
N VAL A 50 5.46 -10.11 -8.97
CA VAL A 50 4.92 -8.97 -9.75
C VAL A 50 4.40 -9.47 -11.10
N SER A 51 5.17 -10.32 -11.78
CA SER A 51 4.77 -10.90 -13.08
C SER A 51 3.47 -11.70 -12.97
N SER A 52 3.27 -12.43 -11.88
CA SER A 52 2.02 -13.18 -11.62
C SER A 52 0.83 -12.25 -11.39
N VAL A 53 1.04 -11.12 -10.69
CA VAL A 53 0.00 -10.08 -10.50
C VAL A 53 -0.39 -9.45 -11.84
N LEU A 54 0.60 -9.15 -12.68
CA LEU A 54 0.34 -8.62 -14.03
C LEU A 54 -0.43 -9.63 -14.91
N ALA A 55 -0.12 -10.93 -14.79
CA ALA A 55 -0.85 -11.99 -15.49
C ALA A 55 -2.32 -12.12 -15.04
N ALA A 56 -2.62 -11.75 -13.78
CA ALA A 56 -4.00 -11.65 -13.27
C ALA A 56 -4.73 -10.35 -13.72
N GLY A 57 -4.12 -9.54 -14.58
CA GLY A 57 -4.72 -8.29 -15.08
C GLY A 57 -4.67 -7.13 -14.08
N ILE A 58 -3.88 -7.23 -13.00
CA ILE A 58 -3.66 -6.13 -12.06
C ILE A 58 -2.31 -5.49 -12.39
N ASN A 59 -2.29 -4.19 -12.63
CA ASN A 59 -1.08 -3.43 -12.97
C ASN A 59 -0.54 -2.57 -11.81
N GLU A 60 -1.16 -2.63 -10.63
CA GLU A 60 -0.73 -1.92 -9.43
C GLU A 60 -0.22 -2.92 -8.38
N VAL A 61 0.90 -2.62 -7.73
CA VAL A 61 1.46 -3.43 -6.64
C VAL A 61 2.02 -2.57 -5.52
N GLY A 62 1.92 -3.07 -4.28
CA GLY A 62 2.46 -2.43 -3.09
C GLY A 62 3.84 -2.97 -2.70
N GLU A 63 4.78 -2.06 -2.41
CA GLU A 63 6.11 -2.36 -1.91
C GLU A 63 6.43 -1.61 -0.61
N ASN A 64 7.13 -2.32 0.30
CA ASN A 64 7.53 -1.72 1.58
C ASN A 64 8.95 -1.14 1.55
N TYR A 65 9.80 -1.63 0.68
CA TYR A 65 11.23 -1.33 0.69
C TYR A 65 11.66 -0.67 -0.62
N ALA A 66 12.19 0.55 -0.53
CA ALA A 66 12.64 1.32 -1.68
C ALA A 66 13.62 0.55 -2.59
N GLN A 67 14.55 -0.19 -1.97
CA GLN A 67 15.54 -0.95 -2.70
C GLN A 67 14.91 -2.10 -3.50
N GLU A 68 14.00 -2.86 -2.88
CA GLU A 68 13.29 -3.96 -3.56
C GLU A 68 12.42 -3.45 -4.71
N LEU A 69 11.74 -2.30 -4.52
CA LEU A 69 10.95 -1.66 -5.57
C LEU A 69 11.81 -1.33 -6.79
N LEU A 70 12.93 -0.64 -6.57
CA LEU A 70 13.83 -0.24 -7.66
C LEU A 70 14.42 -1.45 -8.38
N GLU A 71 14.84 -2.47 -7.64
CA GLU A 71 15.38 -3.70 -8.20
C GLU A 71 14.37 -4.42 -9.08
N LYS A 72 13.12 -4.58 -8.60
CA LYS A 72 12.03 -5.17 -9.39
C LYS A 72 11.66 -4.31 -10.59
N ASN A 73 11.59 -3.00 -10.42
CA ASN A 73 11.28 -2.08 -11.52
C ASN A 73 12.32 -2.15 -12.64
N SER A 74 13.60 -2.35 -12.30
CA SER A 74 14.67 -2.48 -13.30
C SER A 74 14.60 -3.76 -14.16
N GLN A 75 13.89 -4.78 -13.69
CA GLN A 75 13.72 -6.08 -14.34
C GLN A 75 12.44 -6.16 -15.19
N LEU A 76 11.60 -5.13 -15.16
CA LEU A 76 10.32 -5.08 -15.85
C LEU A 76 10.30 -3.97 -16.92
N PRO A 77 9.48 -4.10 -17.98
CA PRO A 77 9.30 -3.02 -18.94
C PRO A 77 8.82 -1.74 -18.25
N GLN A 78 9.42 -0.60 -18.61
CA GLN A 78 9.07 0.70 -18.04
C GLN A 78 7.58 1.01 -18.18
N GLY A 79 6.98 1.58 -17.12
CA GLY A 79 5.59 2.01 -17.10
C GLY A 79 4.56 0.87 -17.06
N ARG A 80 5.00 -0.39 -16.96
CA ARG A 80 4.09 -1.54 -16.89
C ARG A 80 3.45 -1.73 -15.53
N VAL A 81 4.09 -1.25 -14.50
CA VAL A 81 3.65 -1.43 -13.10
C VAL A 81 3.40 -0.07 -12.45
N GLY A 82 2.22 0.09 -11.88
CA GLY A 82 1.88 1.16 -10.97
C GLY A 82 2.38 0.85 -9.56
N TRP A 83 3.54 1.40 -9.20
CA TRP A 83 4.17 1.14 -7.90
C TRP A 83 3.55 1.97 -6.79
N HIS A 84 3.07 1.32 -5.73
CA HIS A 84 2.63 1.97 -4.50
C HIS A 84 3.69 1.79 -3.41
N MET A 85 4.25 2.89 -2.91
CA MET A 85 5.14 2.85 -1.76
C MET A 85 4.30 2.83 -0.49
N ILE A 86 4.28 1.68 0.20
CA ILE A 86 3.41 1.42 1.37
C ILE A 86 4.20 1.15 2.66
N GLY A 87 5.51 1.19 2.63
CA GLY A 87 6.37 1.04 3.80
C GLY A 87 6.89 2.38 4.31
N GLY A 88 7.35 2.40 5.56
CA GLY A 88 7.94 3.60 6.17
C GLY A 88 9.10 4.15 5.33
N LEU A 89 9.06 5.42 4.99
CA LEU A 89 9.97 6.03 4.04
C LEU A 89 10.91 7.05 4.70
N GLN A 90 12.21 6.83 4.51
CA GLN A 90 13.24 7.81 4.85
C GLN A 90 13.36 8.86 3.75
N ARG A 91 13.48 10.14 4.11
CA ARG A 91 13.60 11.27 3.17
C ARG A 91 14.64 11.07 2.06
N ASN A 92 15.82 10.55 2.44
CA ASN A 92 16.93 10.34 1.51
C ASN A 92 16.64 9.30 0.42
N LYS A 93 15.59 8.47 0.59
CA LYS A 93 15.17 7.47 -0.40
C LYS A 93 14.24 8.04 -1.47
N VAL A 94 13.51 9.12 -1.17
CA VAL A 94 12.56 9.77 -2.09
C VAL A 94 13.21 10.06 -3.45
N ARG A 95 14.42 10.62 -3.46
CA ARG A 95 15.14 10.98 -4.70
C ARG A 95 15.36 9.82 -5.67
N HIS A 96 15.38 8.58 -5.18
CA HIS A 96 15.60 7.39 -6.00
C HIS A 96 14.30 6.79 -6.52
N LEU A 97 13.19 7.12 -5.89
CA LEU A 97 11.86 6.61 -6.19
C LEU A 97 11.02 7.60 -7.01
N ALA A 98 11.44 8.86 -7.06
CA ALA A 98 10.79 9.91 -7.84
C ALA A 98 10.71 9.51 -9.33
N GLY A 99 9.53 9.69 -9.95
CA GLY A 99 9.24 9.26 -11.31
C GLY A 99 9.06 7.74 -11.49
N VAL A 100 9.20 6.94 -10.41
CA VAL A 100 8.94 5.49 -10.41
C VAL A 100 7.67 5.15 -9.62
N VAL A 101 7.46 5.78 -8.48
CA VAL A 101 6.30 5.56 -7.62
C VAL A 101 5.08 6.28 -8.17
N ASN A 102 3.98 5.56 -8.35
CA ASN A 102 2.70 6.11 -8.81
C ASN A 102 1.83 6.61 -7.66
N LEU A 103 1.95 5.99 -6.47
CA LEU A 103 1.22 6.43 -5.28
C LEU A 103 2.07 6.27 -4.02
N TRP A 104 2.35 7.39 -3.37
CA TRP A 104 3.06 7.44 -2.10
C TRP A 104 2.05 7.34 -0.94
N GLN A 105 1.93 6.18 -0.30
CA GLN A 105 0.90 5.96 0.72
C GLN A 105 1.33 6.25 2.16
N THR A 106 2.59 6.57 2.40
CA THR A 106 3.17 6.66 3.74
C THR A 106 3.73 8.05 4.07
N VAL A 107 3.06 9.09 3.56
CA VAL A 107 3.42 10.48 3.87
C VAL A 107 2.80 10.87 5.21
N ASP A 108 3.62 10.93 6.26
CA ASP A 108 3.18 11.07 7.65
C ASP A 108 3.70 12.34 8.35
N ARG A 109 4.46 13.18 7.66
CA ARG A 109 5.10 14.37 8.24
C ARG A 109 5.48 15.40 7.18
N SER A 110 5.51 16.67 7.56
CA SER A 110 5.82 17.79 6.68
C SER A 110 7.17 17.63 5.97
N SER A 111 8.20 17.16 6.68
CA SER A 111 9.53 17.02 6.09
C SER A 111 9.64 15.96 5.00
N LEU A 112 8.79 14.92 5.04
CA LEU A 112 8.69 13.92 3.97
C LEU A 112 7.86 14.46 2.82
N LEU A 113 6.76 15.15 3.12
CA LEU A 113 5.90 15.82 2.16
C LEU A 113 6.71 16.80 1.29
N ASP A 114 7.52 17.66 1.92
CA ASP A 114 8.38 18.65 1.26
C ASP A 114 9.40 17.95 0.32
N GLU A 115 9.98 16.84 0.76
CA GLU A 115 10.94 16.11 -0.07
C GLU A 115 10.25 15.44 -1.26
N VAL A 116 9.04 14.88 -1.09
CA VAL A 116 8.25 14.33 -2.20
C VAL A 116 7.93 15.42 -3.19
N ALA A 117 7.36 16.55 -2.75
CA ALA A 117 7.02 17.67 -3.64
C ALA A 117 8.25 18.21 -4.41
N LYS A 118 9.40 18.27 -3.74
CA LYS A 118 10.65 18.71 -4.36
C LYS A 118 11.18 17.75 -5.42
N ARG A 119 11.06 16.44 -5.21
CA ARG A 119 11.69 15.42 -6.07
C ARG A 119 10.75 14.86 -7.12
N ASP A 120 9.46 14.87 -6.85
CA ASP A 120 8.40 14.29 -7.66
C ASP A 120 7.22 15.26 -7.75
N PRO A 121 7.39 16.42 -8.43
CA PRO A 121 6.37 17.45 -8.53
C PRO A 121 5.08 16.90 -9.14
N GLY A 122 3.93 17.20 -8.50
CA GLY A 122 2.63 16.68 -8.91
C GLY A 122 2.36 15.23 -8.48
N ALA A 123 3.25 14.63 -7.68
CA ALA A 123 3.09 13.26 -7.22
C ALA A 123 1.75 13.05 -6.51
N ARG A 124 1.18 11.86 -6.72
CA ARG A 124 -0.02 11.40 -6.05
C ARG A 124 0.32 10.78 -4.70
N ILE A 125 -0.32 11.26 -3.64
CA ILE A 125 -0.01 10.85 -2.27
C ILE A 125 -1.26 10.46 -1.47
N LEU A 126 -1.07 9.62 -0.45
CA LEU A 126 -1.97 9.47 0.69
C LEU A 126 -1.26 9.95 1.96
N VAL A 127 -1.97 10.63 2.84
CA VAL A 127 -1.46 10.93 4.18
C VAL A 127 -1.67 9.70 5.05
N GLN A 128 -0.58 9.21 5.67
CA GLN A 128 -0.66 8.11 6.61
C GLN A 128 -1.02 8.62 8.00
N VAL A 129 -2.09 8.07 8.57
CA VAL A 129 -2.64 8.43 9.87
C VAL A 129 -2.41 7.30 10.87
N ASP A 130 -2.00 7.62 12.09
CA ASP A 130 -2.05 6.71 13.25
C ASP A 130 -3.17 7.15 14.22
N PRO A 131 -4.37 6.56 14.11
CA PRO A 131 -5.49 6.91 14.97
C PRO A 131 -5.38 6.36 16.40
N LEU A 132 -4.39 5.52 16.68
CA LEU A 132 -4.25 4.81 17.95
C LEU A 132 -3.19 5.41 18.87
N ASP A 133 -2.43 6.41 18.36
CA ASP A 133 -1.36 7.10 19.08
C ASP A 133 -0.40 6.12 19.80
N GLY A 134 -0.06 5.03 19.10
CA GLY A 134 0.77 3.97 19.63
C GLY A 134 2.25 4.31 19.54
N PRO A 135 3.06 4.07 20.59
CA PRO A 135 4.48 4.34 20.54
C PRO A 135 5.17 3.55 19.43
N GLY A 136 5.94 4.26 18.58
CA GLY A 136 6.73 3.64 17.50
C GLY A 136 5.93 3.24 16.26
N LYS A 137 4.65 3.59 16.14
CA LYS A 137 3.88 3.42 14.91
C LYS A 137 4.15 4.55 13.93
N ALA A 138 4.07 4.23 12.64
CA ALA A 138 4.15 5.22 11.58
C ALA A 138 2.77 5.82 11.31
N GLY A 139 2.74 7.10 10.97
CA GLY A 139 1.53 7.87 10.73
C GLY A 139 1.51 9.16 11.56
N CYS A 140 0.86 10.19 11.07
CA CYS A 140 0.61 11.40 11.84
C CYS A 140 -0.60 11.21 12.76
N PRO A 141 -0.69 11.92 13.88
CA PRO A 141 -1.91 11.93 14.69
C PRO A 141 -3.09 12.55 13.91
N PRO A 142 -4.33 12.15 14.19
CA PRO A 142 -5.53 12.69 13.52
C PRO A 142 -5.62 14.21 13.49
N SER A 143 -5.13 14.88 14.52
CA SER A 143 -5.12 16.35 14.64
C SER A 143 -4.20 17.06 13.64
N GLU A 144 -3.24 16.36 13.04
CA GLU A 144 -2.29 16.94 12.07
C GLU A 144 -2.70 16.69 10.62
N VAL A 145 -3.70 15.83 10.36
CA VAL A 145 -4.07 15.39 9.01
C VAL A 145 -4.48 16.56 8.13
N GLU A 146 -5.37 17.44 8.62
CA GLU A 146 -5.85 18.59 7.85
C GLU A 146 -4.70 19.52 7.43
N ALA A 147 -3.78 19.80 8.34
CA ALA A 147 -2.61 20.63 8.05
C ALA A 147 -1.67 19.99 7.02
N LEU A 148 -1.46 18.67 7.08
CA LEU A 148 -0.65 17.95 6.10
C LEU A 148 -1.33 17.91 4.73
N VAL A 149 -2.64 17.69 4.68
CA VAL A 149 -3.43 17.71 3.43
C VAL A 149 -3.34 19.09 2.78
N ALA A 150 -3.63 20.18 3.53
CA ALA A 150 -3.55 21.55 3.04
C ALA A 150 -2.14 21.86 2.50
N ARG A 151 -1.09 21.52 3.26
CA ARG A 151 0.29 21.70 2.82
C ARG A 151 0.61 20.92 1.54
N GLY A 152 0.11 19.68 1.40
CA GLY A 152 0.31 18.89 0.18
C GLY A 152 -0.28 19.57 -1.06
N VAL A 153 -1.49 20.08 -0.92
CA VAL A 153 -2.17 20.87 -1.97
C VAL A 153 -1.40 22.14 -2.31
N ASP A 154 -0.95 22.90 -1.30
CA ASP A 154 -0.16 24.12 -1.51
C ASP A 154 1.17 23.87 -2.21
N LEU A 155 1.75 22.69 -2.02
CA LEU A 155 2.97 22.25 -2.71
C LEU A 155 2.72 21.67 -4.11
N GLY A 156 1.47 21.65 -4.57
CA GLY A 156 1.08 21.16 -5.88
C GLY A 156 1.05 19.63 -6.01
N LEU A 157 0.96 18.91 -4.89
CA LEU A 157 0.77 17.46 -4.90
C LEU A 157 -0.71 17.09 -5.10
N GLU A 158 -0.97 15.93 -5.70
CA GLU A 158 -2.30 15.32 -5.71
C GLU A 158 -2.53 14.56 -4.40
N VAL A 159 -3.19 15.18 -3.42
CA VAL A 159 -3.58 14.51 -2.17
C VAL A 159 -4.84 13.69 -2.44
N ALA A 160 -4.66 12.42 -2.81
CA ALA A 160 -5.76 11.55 -3.24
C ALA A 160 -6.57 10.96 -2.07
N GLY A 161 -6.03 10.92 -0.87
CA GLY A 161 -6.71 10.30 0.25
C GLY A 161 -5.85 10.07 1.48
N LEU A 162 -6.31 9.12 2.31
CA LEU A 162 -5.69 8.75 3.57
C LEU A 162 -5.34 7.25 3.61
N MET A 163 -4.35 6.89 4.43
CA MET A 163 -3.95 5.51 4.68
C MET A 163 -3.81 5.25 6.17
N THR A 164 -4.21 4.06 6.64
CA THR A 164 -3.89 3.58 7.99
C THR A 164 -3.64 2.08 8.03
N VAL A 165 -3.07 1.61 9.13
CA VAL A 165 -2.86 0.20 9.45
C VAL A 165 -3.60 -0.12 10.74
N GLY A 166 -4.34 -1.23 10.74
CA GLY A 166 -5.07 -1.71 11.91
C GLY A 166 -4.15 -2.11 13.07
N ALA A 167 -4.72 -2.33 14.24
CA ALA A 167 -4.03 -2.82 15.42
C ALA A 167 -3.90 -4.34 15.36
N ALA A 168 -2.68 -4.85 15.21
CA ALA A 168 -2.46 -6.29 15.16
C ALA A 168 -2.97 -7.00 16.43
N GLY A 169 -3.87 -7.98 16.25
CA GLY A 169 -4.45 -8.73 17.36
C GLY A 169 -5.52 -8.01 18.18
N ASP A 170 -5.86 -6.76 17.83
CA ASP A 170 -6.90 -5.97 18.48
C ASP A 170 -7.97 -5.53 17.44
N GLN A 171 -9.09 -6.24 17.42
CA GLN A 171 -10.17 -5.98 16.48
C GLN A 171 -10.90 -4.66 16.78
N GLU A 172 -11.10 -4.32 18.04
CA GLU A 172 -11.75 -3.06 18.43
C GLU A 172 -10.88 -1.85 18.13
N GLY A 173 -9.58 -1.92 18.42
CA GLY A 173 -8.63 -0.89 18.01
C GLY A 173 -8.58 -0.73 16.49
N THR A 174 -8.62 -1.84 15.74
CA THR A 174 -8.68 -1.81 14.27
C THR A 174 -9.96 -1.14 13.77
N ARG A 175 -11.12 -1.49 14.34
CA ARG A 175 -12.41 -0.86 14.02
C ARG A 175 -12.39 0.64 14.30
N HIS A 176 -11.84 1.03 15.45
CA HIS A 176 -11.68 2.43 15.82
C HIS A 176 -10.80 3.18 14.79
N ALA A 177 -9.64 2.61 14.44
CA ALA A 177 -8.72 3.21 13.48
C ALA A 177 -9.37 3.42 12.09
N PHE A 178 -10.09 2.43 11.59
CA PHE A 178 -10.76 2.53 10.30
C PHE A 178 -11.91 3.54 10.32
N LYS A 179 -12.67 3.61 11.42
CA LYS A 179 -13.73 4.60 11.60
C LYS A 179 -13.19 6.03 11.62
N VAL A 180 -12.09 6.26 12.33
CA VAL A 180 -11.43 7.58 12.38
C VAL A 180 -10.93 7.98 11.00
N LEU A 181 -10.24 7.06 10.29
CA LEU A 181 -9.77 7.33 8.94
C LEU A 181 -10.91 7.69 7.98
N ALA A 182 -11.99 6.91 7.99
CA ALA A 182 -13.14 7.15 7.13
C ALA A 182 -13.78 8.52 7.41
N GLY A 183 -13.97 8.86 8.70
CA GLY A 183 -14.51 10.16 9.10
C GLY A 183 -13.64 11.34 8.68
N LEU A 184 -12.32 11.23 8.79
CA LEU A 184 -11.39 12.24 8.33
C LEU A 184 -11.43 12.38 6.80
N ALA A 185 -11.43 11.28 6.06
CA ALA A 185 -11.52 11.32 4.61
C ALA A 185 -12.83 11.96 4.14
N ASP A 186 -13.96 11.66 4.79
CA ASP A 186 -15.26 12.28 4.50
C ASP A 186 -15.24 13.79 4.77
N SER A 187 -14.72 14.22 5.92
CA SER A 187 -14.69 15.64 6.30
C SER A 187 -13.80 16.47 5.38
N LEU A 188 -12.77 15.87 4.78
CA LEU A 188 -11.83 16.52 3.87
C LEU A 188 -12.20 16.32 2.38
N GLY A 189 -13.27 15.59 2.08
CA GLY A 189 -13.68 15.29 0.70
C GLY A 189 -12.68 14.43 -0.06
N LEU A 190 -11.90 13.59 0.64
CA LEU A 190 -10.86 12.76 0.06
C LEU A 190 -11.43 11.38 -0.35
N PRO A 191 -11.32 10.99 -1.63
CA PRO A 191 -11.97 9.77 -2.13
C PRO A 191 -11.26 8.47 -1.75
N GLU A 192 -9.91 8.48 -1.62
CA GLU A 192 -9.14 7.25 -1.39
C GLU A 192 -8.98 6.95 0.11
N ARG A 193 -9.33 5.71 0.48
CA ARG A 193 -9.19 5.16 1.85
C ARG A 193 -8.45 3.85 1.77
N SER A 194 -7.11 3.91 1.92
CA SER A 194 -6.25 2.74 1.93
C SER A 194 -6.18 2.16 3.34
N MET A 195 -6.97 1.15 3.62
CA MET A 195 -7.02 0.44 4.88
C MET A 195 -7.47 -1.00 4.68
N GLY A 196 -7.01 -1.90 5.55
CA GLY A 196 -7.28 -3.33 5.45
C GLY A 196 -6.15 -4.12 4.81
N MET A 197 -5.91 -5.27 5.41
CA MET A 197 -4.96 -6.30 5.00
C MET A 197 -5.64 -7.68 5.08
N THR A 198 -4.90 -8.76 4.96
CA THR A 198 -5.45 -10.14 4.94
C THR A 198 -6.44 -10.43 6.08
N ASP A 199 -6.11 -10.02 7.32
CA ASP A 199 -6.89 -10.45 8.50
C ASP A 199 -8.05 -9.51 8.85
N ASP A 200 -8.02 -8.28 8.34
CA ASP A 200 -8.98 -7.23 8.65
C ASP A 200 -9.67 -6.65 7.40
N MET A 201 -9.53 -7.34 6.26
CA MET A 201 -10.07 -6.95 4.96
C MET A 201 -11.58 -6.71 5.00
N ASP A 202 -12.33 -7.64 5.57
CA ASP A 202 -13.78 -7.56 5.66
C ASP A 202 -14.24 -6.35 6.47
N LEU A 203 -13.60 -6.16 7.62
CA LEU A 203 -13.86 -4.99 8.46
C LEU A 203 -13.54 -3.69 7.75
N ALA A 204 -12.44 -3.66 6.99
CA ALA A 204 -12.05 -2.48 6.22
C ALA A 204 -13.07 -2.14 5.13
N VAL A 205 -13.57 -3.14 4.41
CA VAL A 205 -14.63 -2.96 3.40
C VAL A 205 -15.89 -2.42 4.04
N ASP A 206 -16.34 -3.00 5.16
CA ASP A 206 -17.53 -2.53 5.90
C ASP A 206 -17.38 -1.09 6.41
N MET A 207 -16.13 -0.65 6.69
CA MET A 207 -15.82 0.72 7.10
C MET A 207 -15.53 1.65 5.93
N GLY A 208 -15.76 1.22 4.69
CA GLY A 208 -15.65 2.05 3.49
C GLY A 208 -14.25 2.16 2.90
N SER A 209 -13.41 1.13 3.04
CA SER A 209 -12.13 1.03 2.33
C SER A 209 -12.33 1.09 0.82
N THR A 210 -11.49 1.86 0.13
CA THR A 210 -11.44 1.88 -1.34
C THR A 210 -10.25 1.09 -1.89
N LEU A 211 -9.27 0.76 -1.02
CA LEU A 211 -8.07 0.03 -1.38
C LEU A 211 -7.62 -0.86 -0.22
N VAL A 212 -7.69 -2.19 -0.40
CA VAL A 212 -7.12 -3.17 0.53
C VAL A 212 -5.77 -3.67 0.04
N ARG A 213 -4.83 -3.90 0.96
CA ARG A 213 -3.43 -4.27 0.68
C ARG A 213 -3.18 -5.71 1.10
N VAL A 214 -3.15 -6.64 0.17
CA VAL A 214 -3.11 -8.08 0.46
C VAL A 214 -1.83 -8.72 -0.05
N GLY A 215 -1.08 -9.35 0.86
CA GLY A 215 0.13 -10.12 0.53
C GLY A 215 -0.03 -11.60 0.88
N ARG A 216 -0.22 -11.89 2.17
CA ARG A 216 -0.24 -13.25 2.71
C ARG A 216 -1.33 -14.14 2.12
N ALA A 217 -2.54 -13.64 1.96
CA ALA A 217 -3.61 -14.42 1.35
C ALA A 217 -3.33 -14.79 -0.11
N ILE A 218 -2.56 -13.98 -0.83
CA ILE A 218 -2.20 -14.26 -2.24
C ILE A 218 -1.00 -15.20 -2.31
N PHE A 219 0.10 -14.86 -1.62
CA PHE A 219 1.40 -15.50 -1.81
C PHE A 219 1.76 -16.54 -0.74
N GLY A 220 0.95 -16.66 0.32
CA GLY A 220 1.23 -17.55 1.46
C GLY A 220 2.06 -16.89 2.55
N GLU A 221 2.35 -17.67 3.60
CA GLU A 221 3.20 -17.24 4.71
C GLU A 221 4.64 -17.05 4.23
N ARG A 222 5.29 -16.03 4.76
CA ARG A 222 6.70 -15.74 4.48
C ARG A 222 7.58 -16.42 5.51
N GLN A 223 8.71 -16.97 5.07
CA GLN A 223 9.73 -17.37 6.04
C GLN A 223 10.35 -16.13 6.68
N PRO A 224 10.59 -16.15 8.00
CA PRO A 224 11.35 -15.10 8.67
C PRO A 224 12.73 -14.93 8.03
N ARG A 225 13.15 -13.70 7.84
CA ARG A 225 14.53 -13.38 7.42
C ARG A 225 15.50 -13.60 8.55
#